data_185cf6bf34838d8218ed1e07c0f40c8c
#
_entry.id   185cf6bf34838d8218ed1e07c0f40c8c
#
_cell.length_a   1.000
_cell.length_b   1.000
_cell.length_c   1.000
_cell.angle_alpha   90.00
_cell.angle_beta   90.00
_cell.angle_gamma   90.00
#
_symmetry.space_group_name_H-M   'P 1'
#
loop_
_entity.id
_entity.type
_entity.pdbx_description
1 polymer ?
#
loop_
_entity_poly.entity_id
_entity_poly.type
_entity_poly.pdbx_seq_one_letter_code
_entity_poly.pdbx_strand_id
1 'polypeptide(L)'
;ILVISAHWYTQGTYITAMTHPKTIHDFYGFPPELYQIEYPAKGSIGLVALIEDLIDPMKLKLDMEQWGFDHGSWGILEKMYPNANIPVVQLSIDANQSPQWHYEFGKKLVELRREGVLVIGSGNIVHNLRMMDWQNDQAEPYSWALSFSETVERCLQSDKVPEALFTILSTQEGQLAHPT
;
A
#
# COMPACT_ATOMS: atom_id res chain seq x y z
N ILE A 1 -12.27 -5.75 -3.01
CA ILE A 1 -11.28 -4.92 -2.28
C ILE A 1 -10.19 -4.50 -3.25
N LEU A 2 -9.77 -3.23 -3.21
CA LEU A 2 -8.55 -2.74 -3.84
C LEU A 2 -7.51 -2.45 -2.75
N VAL A 3 -6.31 -3.03 -2.86
CA VAL A 3 -5.20 -2.78 -1.95
C VAL A 3 -4.09 -2.03 -2.69
N ILE A 4 -3.58 -0.95 -2.09
CA ILE A 4 -2.36 -0.27 -2.51
C ILE A 4 -1.32 -0.57 -1.43
N SER A 5 -0.33 -1.41 -1.75
CA SER A 5 0.72 -1.81 -0.83
C SER A 5 2.02 -1.03 -1.10
N ALA A 6 2.65 -0.54 -0.04
CA ALA A 6 3.97 0.09 -0.12
C ALA A 6 5.08 -0.87 -0.59
N HIS A 7 4.84 -2.19 -0.56
CA HIS A 7 5.80 -3.21 -1.00
C HIS A 7 5.84 -3.38 -2.52
N TRP A 8 4.76 -3.03 -3.21
CA TRP A 8 4.73 -3.09 -4.67
C TRP A 8 5.07 -1.73 -5.28
N TYR A 9 6.35 -1.42 -5.29
CA TYR A 9 6.92 -0.17 -5.78
C TYR A 9 7.58 -0.41 -7.14
N THR A 10 7.03 0.17 -8.21
CA THR A 10 7.33 -0.21 -9.59
C THR A 10 7.66 0.99 -10.48
N GLN A 11 8.20 0.74 -11.66
CA GLN A 11 8.35 1.75 -12.72
C GLN A 11 7.12 1.73 -13.64
N GLY A 12 6.21 2.63 -13.41
CA GLY A 12 4.88 2.66 -13.97
C GLY A 12 3.85 2.04 -13.02
N THR A 13 2.58 2.27 -13.28
CA THR A 13 1.48 1.77 -12.45
C THR A 13 1.03 0.41 -12.93
N TYR A 14 1.04 -0.60 -12.05
CA TYR A 14 0.60 -1.96 -12.32
C TYR A 14 -0.60 -2.34 -11.48
N ILE A 15 -1.41 -3.25 -12.01
CA ILE A 15 -2.56 -3.84 -11.29
C ILE A 15 -2.56 -5.36 -11.48
N THR A 16 -2.80 -6.11 -10.41
CA THR A 16 -2.96 -7.56 -10.52
C THR A 16 -4.23 -7.90 -11.30
N ALA A 17 -4.09 -8.64 -12.39
CA ALA A 17 -5.19 -8.97 -13.29
C ALA A 17 -5.42 -10.48 -13.49
N MET A 18 -4.85 -11.30 -12.59
CA MET A 18 -5.08 -12.74 -12.55
C MET A 18 -6.33 -13.10 -11.74
N THR A 19 -6.96 -14.23 -12.05
CA THR A 19 -8.13 -14.73 -11.31
C THR A 19 -7.77 -15.38 -9.97
N HIS A 20 -6.53 -15.87 -9.84
CA HIS A 20 -6.01 -16.51 -8.64
C HIS A 20 -4.61 -15.96 -8.35
N PRO A 21 -4.51 -14.77 -7.75
CA PRO A 21 -3.22 -14.21 -7.35
C PRO A 21 -2.56 -15.10 -6.29
N LYS A 22 -1.25 -15.30 -6.40
CA LYS A 22 -0.47 -16.04 -5.40
C LYS A 22 -0.25 -15.20 -4.14
N THR A 23 -0.06 -15.85 -3.00
CA THR A 23 0.46 -15.20 -1.79
C THR A 23 1.97 -15.03 -1.93
N ILE A 24 2.48 -13.83 -1.67
CA ILE A 24 3.91 -13.50 -1.77
C ILE A 24 4.46 -13.27 -0.37
N HIS A 25 5.57 -13.96 -0.06
CA HIS A 25 6.33 -13.80 1.18
C HIS A 25 7.57 -12.94 0.89
N ASP A 26 7.34 -11.64 0.69
CA ASP A 26 8.34 -10.64 0.32
C ASP A 26 9.11 -10.09 1.55
N PHE A 27 9.39 -10.95 2.49
CA PHE A 27 10.16 -10.67 3.71
C PHE A 27 11.12 -11.83 4.02
N TYR A 28 12.05 -11.61 4.94
CA TYR A 28 12.97 -12.65 5.42
C TYR A 28 13.37 -12.39 6.87
N GLY A 29 13.91 -13.45 7.53
CA GLY A 29 14.33 -13.35 8.93
C GLY A 29 13.21 -13.48 9.95
N PHE A 30 12.00 -13.86 9.52
CA PHE A 30 10.85 -14.08 10.38
C PHE A 30 10.66 -15.58 10.72
N PRO A 31 9.81 -15.92 11.71
CA PRO A 31 9.51 -17.31 12.06
C PRO A 31 8.94 -18.10 10.87
N PRO A 32 9.29 -19.42 10.75
CA PRO A 32 8.87 -20.26 9.63
C PRO A 32 7.35 -20.32 9.40
N GLU A 33 6.57 -20.13 10.45
CA GLU A 33 5.10 -20.18 10.41
C GLU A 33 4.52 -19.09 9.50
N LEU A 34 5.18 -17.93 9.42
CA LEU A 34 4.73 -16.83 8.56
C LEU A 34 4.87 -17.15 7.08
N TYR A 35 5.83 -18.01 6.70
CA TYR A 35 6.02 -18.44 5.31
C TYR A 35 5.01 -19.52 4.87
N GLN A 36 4.20 -20.03 5.78
CA GLN A 36 3.17 -21.04 5.50
C GLN A 36 1.78 -20.41 5.34
N ILE A 37 1.65 -19.12 5.59
CA ILE A 37 0.36 -18.43 5.46
C ILE A 37 0.02 -18.32 3.98
N GLU A 38 -1.17 -18.80 3.61
CA GLU A 38 -1.75 -18.63 2.29
C GLU A 38 -3.03 -17.82 2.41
N TYR A 39 -3.19 -16.82 1.55
CA TYR A 39 -4.40 -16.03 1.45
C TYR A 39 -5.07 -16.24 0.10
N PRO A 40 -5.95 -17.25 -0.05
CA PRO A 40 -6.44 -17.72 -1.34
C PRO A 40 -7.63 -16.91 -1.88
N ALA A 41 -7.64 -15.60 -1.65
CA ALA A 41 -8.66 -14.74 -2.22
C ALA A 41 -8.57 -14.73 -3.76
N LYS A 42 -9.71 -14.68 -4.42
CA LYS A 42 -9.74 -14.54 -5.88
C LYS A 42 -9.40 -13.10 -6.29
N GLY A 43 -8.83 -12.95 -7.47
CA GLY A 43 -8.79 -11.67 -8.16
C GLY A 43 -10.15 -11.28 -8.73
N SER A 44 -10.26 -10.09 -9.28
CA SER A 44 -11.50 -9.59 -9.87
C SER A 44 -11.23 -8.87 -11.20
N ILE A 45 -11.43 -9.55 -12.29
CA ILE A 45 -11.32 -8.96 -13.64
C ILE A 45 -12.32 -7.81 -13.83
N GLY A 46 -13.52 -7.94 -13.23
CA GLY A 46 -14.51 -6.86 -13.27
C GLY A 46 -14.05 -5.59 -12.54
N LEU A 47 -13.37 -5.73 -11.40
CA LEU A 47 -12.78 -4.59 -10.70
C LEU A 47 -11.60 -3.99 -11.49
N VAL A 48 -10.78 -4.82 -12.12
CA VAL A 48 -9.70 -4.36 -13.00
C VAL A 48 -10.27 -3.50 -14.14
N ALA A 49 -11.28 -3.99 -14.85
CA ALA A 49 -11.93 -3.24 -15.94
C ALA A 49 -12.54 -1.92 -15.44
N LEU A 50 -13.20 -1.92 -14.29
CA LEU A 50 -13.73 -0.70 -13.69
C LEU A 50 -12.62 0.33 -13.38
N ILE A 51 -11.48 -0.13 -12.89
CA ILE A 51 -10.33 0.74 -12.63
C ILE A 51 -9.73 1.26 -13.92
N GLU A 52 -9.61 0.44 -14.97
CA GLU A 52 -9.16 0.89 -16.30
C GLU A 52 -10.05 1.99 -16.86
N ASP A 53 -11.36 1.90 -16.69
CA ASP A 53 -12.33 2.91 -17.15
C ASP A 53 -12.18 4.25 -16.39
N LEU A 54 -11.79 4.20 -15.09
CA LEU A 54 -11.59 5.39 -14.26
C LEU A 54 -10.25 6.09 -14.50
N ILE A 55 -9.25 5.32 -14.94
CA ILE A 55 -7.90 5.80 -15.18
C ILE A 55 -7.62 5.80 -16.68
N ASP A 56 -6.72 6.65 -17.14
CA ASP A 56 -6.22 6.57 -18.52
C ASP A 56 -5.57 5.18 -18.73
N PRO A 57 -6.14 4.30 -19.61
CA PRO A 57 -5.66 2.93 -19.77
C PRO A 57 -4.21 2.84 -20.26
N MET A 58 -3.68 3.89 -20.90
CA MET A 58 -2.28 3.93 -21.31
C MET A 58 -1.31 4.04 -20.13
N LYS A 59 -1.79 4.38 -18.95
CA LYS A 59 -0.98 4.51 -17.74
C LYS A 59 -1.05 3.31 -16.79
N LEU A 60 -1.96 2.39 -17.03
CA LEU A 60 -2.15 1.19 -16.23
C LEU A 60 -1.63 -0.05 -16.98
N LYS A 61 -0.78 -0.83 -16.34
CA LYS A 61 -0.23 -2.08 -16.86
C LYS A 61 -0.84 -3.26 -16.12
N LEU A 62 -1.36 -4.23 -16.85
CA LEU A 62 -1.94 -5.44 -16.29
C LEU A 62 -0.84 -6.43 -15.93
N ASP A 63 -0.77 -6.83 -14.67
CA ASP A 63 0.07 -7.93 -14.23
C ASP A 63 -0.76 -9.22 -14.19
N MET A 64 -0.43 -10.14 -15.10
CA MET A 64 -1.16 -11.38 -15.28
C MET A 64 -0.55 -12.57 -14.51
N GLU A 65 0.69 -12.44 -13.95
CA GLU A 65 1.39 -13.59 -13.39
C GLU A 65 2.55 -13.28 -12.43
N GLN A 66 3.13 -12.07 -12.47
CA GLN A 66 4.41 -11.81 -11.80
C GLN A 66 4.25 -11.53 -10.32
N TRP A 67 3.36 -10.63 -9.95
CA TRP A 67 3.08 -10.28 -8.56
C TRP A 67 1.99 -11.19 -7.98
N GLY A 68 1.34 -10.72 -6.93
CA GLY A 68 0.26 -11.40 -6.24
C GLY A 68 -0.16 -10.57 -5.04
N PHE A 69 -0.48 -11.19 -3.91
CA PHE A 69 -0.71 -10.50 -2.64
C PHE A 69 0.57 -10.54 -1.82
N ASP A 70 1.24 -9.41 -1.66
CA ASP A 70 2.40 -9.26 -0.78
C ASP A 70 1.99 -9.22 0.70
N HIS A 71 2.96 -9.27 1.63
CA HIS A 71 2.65 -9.31 3.06
C HIS A 71 1.98 -8.03 3.57
N GLY A 72 2.17 -6.89 2.93
CA GLY A 72 1.43 -5.66 3.22
C GLY A 72 -0.05 -5.80 2.89
N SER A 73 -0.41 -6.64 1.94
CA SER A 73 -1.79 -6.93 1.55
C SER A 73 -2.37 -8.10 2.35
N TRP A 74 -1.79 -9.30 2.24
CA TRP A 74 -2.37 -10.47 2.89
C TRP A 74 -2.30 -10.42 4.42
N GLY A 75 -1.26 -9.81 4.99
CA GLY A 75 -1.10 -9.72 6.44
C GLY A 75 -2.21 -8.92 7.13
N ILE A 76 -2.75 -7.90 6.44
CA ILE A 76 -3.91 -7.14 6.91
C ILE A 76 -5.20 -7.91 6.60
N LEU A 77 -5.34 -8.40 5.38
CA LEU A 77 -6.57 -9.04 4.91
C LEU A 77 -6.87 -10.35 5.64
N GLU A 78 -5.85 -11.11 6.00
CA GLU A 78 -6.02 -12.35 6.78
C GLU A 78 -6.68 -12.09 8.15
N LYS A 79 -6.40 -10.92 8.76
CA LYS A 79 -7.05 -10.51 10.01
C LYS A 79 -8.43 -9.90 9.81
N MET A 80 -8.60 -9.09 8.76
CA MET A 80 -9.89 -8.42 8.48
C MET A 80 -10.92 -9.36 7.87
N TYR A 81 -10.49 -10.24 6.96
CA TYR A 81 -11.33 -11.14 6.16
C TYR A 81 -10.72 -12.55 6.09
N PRO A 82 -10.64 -13.28 7.21
CA PRO A 82 -9.92 -14.56 7.31
C PRO A 82 -10.46 -15.66 6.38
N ASN A 83 -11.70 -15.53 5.94
CA ASN A 83 -12.31 -16.50 5.02
C ASN A 83 -11.87 -16.31 3.56
N ALA A 84 -11.10 -15.27 3.23
CA ALA A 84 -10.64 -14.93 1.88
C ALA A 84 -11.73 -15.01 0.79
N ASN A 85 -12.98 -14.72 1.16
CA ASN A 85 -14.16 -14.88 0.29
C ASN A 85 -14.54 -13.60 -0.47
N ILE A 86 -13.82 -12.51 -0.25
CA ILE A 86 -14.00 -11.25 -0.97
C ILE A 86 -12.90 -11.16 -2.02
N PRO A 87 -13.24 -10.91 -3.31
CA PRO A 87 -12.21 -10.73 -4.33
C PRO A 87 -11.31 -9.52 -4.05
N VAL A 88 -10.03 -9.68 -4.32
CA VAL A 88 -8.99 -8.66 -4.06
C VAL A 88 -8.20 -8.37 -5.32
N VAL A 89 -7.91 -7.11 -5.53
CA VAL A 89 -6.99 -6.62 -6.56
C VAL A 89 -5.96 -5.73 -5.89
N GLN A 90 -4.71 -5.85 -6.29
CA GLN A 90 -3.63 -5.02 -5.77
C GLN A 90 -3.14 -4.06 -6.84
N LEU A 91 -2.88 -2.80 -6.44
CA LEU A 91 -2.37 -1.73 -7.28
C LEU A 91 -0.99 -1.32 -6.78
N SER A 92 -0.03 -1.14 -7.69
CA SER A 92 1.32 -0.72 -7.35
C SER A 92 1.44 0.79 -7.15
N ILE A 93 2.52 1.20 -6.48
CA ILE A 93 2.97 2.59 -6.40
C ILE A 93 4.01 2.83 -7.50
N ASP A 94 3.81 3.87 -8.32
CA ASP A 94 4.74 4.23 -9.39
C ASP A 94 5.91 5.06 -8.85
N ALA A 95 7.10 4.47 -8.83
CA ALA A 95 8.34 5.09 -8.36
C ALA A 95 8.76 6.34 -9.12
N ASN A 96 8.24 6.53 -10.35
CA ASN A 96 8.61 7.67 -11.18
C ASN A 96 7.71 8.90 -10.97
N GLN A 97 6.71 8.78 -10.09
CA GLN A 97 5.69 9.82 -9.89
C GLN A 97 5.86 10.52 -8.54
N SER A 98 5.43 11.78 -8.49
CA SER A 98 5.45 12.56 -7.26
C SER A 98 4.32 12.19 -6.30
N PRO A 99 4.43 12.50 -5.00
CA PRO A 99 3.31 12.37 -4.05
C PRO A 99 2.06 13.08 -4.51
N GLN A 100 2.18 14.26 -5.10
CA GLN A 100 1.04 15.00 -5.65
C GLN A 100 0.35 14.23 -6.79
N TRP A 101 1.13 13.60 -7.67
CA TRP A 101 0.57 12.77 -8.75
C TRP A 101 -0.24 11.60 -8.17
N HIS A 102 0.27 10.90 -7.15
CA HIS A 102 -0.43 9.80 -6.50
C HIS A 102 -1.73 10.27 -5.83
N TYR A 103 -1.73 11.46 -5.25
CA TYR A 103 -2.93 12.05 -4.68
C TYR A 103 -4.00 12.30 -5.77
N GLU A 104 -3.62 12.95 -6.90
CA GLU A 104 -4.54 13.20 -8.01
C GLU A 104 -5.02 11.90 -8.66
N PHE A 105 -4.16 10.89 -8.72
CA PHE A 105 -4.52 9.56 -9.15
C PHE A 105 -5.55 8.91 -8.19
N GLY A 106 -5.31 8.99 -6.89
CA GLY A 106 -6.22 8.48 -5.86
C GLY A 106 -7.61 9.13 -5.91
N LYS A 107 -7.70 10.41 -6.27
CA LYS A 107 -8.99 11.09 -6.47
C LYS A 107 -9.86 10.43 -7.53
N LYS A 108 -9.28 9.86 -8.57
CA LYS A 108 -10.02 9.12 -9.60
C LYS A 108 -10.62 7.82 -9.04
N LEU A 109 -9.96 7.21 -8.06
CA LEU A 109 -10.40 5.96 -7.44
C LEU A 109 -11.55 6.17 -6.42
N VAL A 110 -11.91 7.41 -6.08
CA VAL A 110 -12.99 7.70 -5.13
C VAL A 110 -14.33 7.09 -5.58
N GLU A 111 -14.58 7.04 -6.89
CA GLU A 111 -15.80 6.46 -7.45
C GLU A 111 -15.97 4.97 -7.11
N LEU A 112 -14.87 4.23 -6.91
CA LEU A 112 -14.90 2.83 -6.51
C LEU A 112 -15.69 2.60 -5.21
N ARG A 113 -15.68 3.57 -4.30
CA ARG A 113 -16.43 3.49 -3.04
C ARG A 113 -17.95 3.45 -3.27
N ARG A 114 -18.44 4.10 -4.34
CA ARG A 114 -19.85 4.06 -4.73
C ARG A 114 -20.25 2.72 -5.33
N GLU A 115 -19.27 2.02 -5.90
CA GLU A 115 -19.42 0.66 -6.43
C GLU A 115 -19.23 -0.43 -5.35
N GLY A 116 -19.19 -0.04 -4.06
CA GLY A 116 -19.04 -0.98 -2.96
C GLY A 116 -17.63 -1.56 -2.80
N VAL A 117 -16.61 -0.93 -3.38
CA VAL A 117 -15.23 -1.35 -3.28
C VAL A 117 -14.57 -0.70 -2.05
N LEU A 118 -14.04 -1.53 -1.17
CA LEU A 118 -13.15 -1.08 -0.10
C LEU A 118 -11.76 -0.82 -0.67
N VAL A 119 -11.25 0.42 -0.50
CA VAL A 119 -9.89 0.80 -0.88
C VAL A 119 -9.03 0.86 0.37
N ILE A 120 -7.93 0.11 0.39
CA ILE A 120 -7.00 0.00 1.52
C ILE A 120 -5.62 0.48 1.06
N GLY A 121 -5.05 1.45 1.78
CA GLY A 121 -3.63 1.77 1.71
C GLY A 121 -2.89 1.02 2.82
N SER A 122 -1.85 0.27 2.47
CA SER A 122 -1.03 -0.50 3.41
C SER A 122 0.43 -0.08 3.33
N GLY A 123 0.99 0.24 4.48
CA GLY A 123 2.39 0.62 4.67
C GLY A 123 2.60 1.32 6.01
N ASN A 124 3.83 1.34 6.47
CA ASN A 124 4.19 2.05 7.68
C ASN A 124 4.46 3.53 7.39
N ILE A 125 3.89 4.41 8.21
CA ILE A 125 4.16 5.85 8.14
C ILE A 125 5.64 6.14 8.41
N VAL A 126 6.24 5.42 9.35
CA VAL A 126 7.69 5.47 9.63
C VAL A 126 8.30 4.13 9.26
N HIS A 127 9.21 4.10 8.29
CA HIS A 127 9.82 2.86 7.79
C HIS A 127 11.36 2.98 7.71
N ASN A 128 12.01 3.19 8.87
CA ASN A 128 13.46 3.20 8.98
C ASN A 128 13.95 1.96 9.76
N LEU A 129 14.08 0.84 9.04
CA LEU A 129 14.50 -0.43 9.62
C LEU A 129 15.93 -0.41 10.16
N ARG A 130 16.78 0.54 9.72
CA ARG A 130 18.17 0.68 10.20
C ARG A 130 18.24 1.28 11.61
N MET A 131 17.22 2.06 11.99
CA MET A 131 17.14 2.70 13.30
C MET A 131 16.21 1.96 14.25
N MET A 132 15.58 0.87 13.81
CA MET A 132 14.71 0.06 14.65
C MET A 132 15.51 -0.74 15.68
N ASP A 133 15.09 -0.69 16.94
CA ASP A 133 15.65 -1.56 17.98
C ASP A 133 14.96 -2.92 17.94
N TRP A 134 15.57 -3.86 17.23
CA TRP A 134 15.06 -5.22 17.04
C TRP A 134 15.15 -6.11 18.29
N GLN A 135 15.84 -5.63 19.35
CA GLN A 135 16.06 -6.40 20.59
C GLN A 135 15.12 -5.95 21.71
N ASN A 136 14.49 -4.80 21.57
CA ASN A 136 13.62 -4.22 22.58
C ASN A 136 12.31 -3.71 21.94
N ASP A 137 11.27 -4.53 21.99
CA ASP A 137 9.94 -4.20 21.50
C ASP A 137 9.21 -3.13 22.33
N GLN A 138 9.76 -2.78 23.50
CA GLN A 138 9.29 -1.72 24.39
C GLN A 138 10.17 -0.46 24.32
N ALA A 139 11.04 -0.33 23.31
CA ALA A 139 11.89 0.84 23.14
C ALA A 139 11.04 2.10 22.95
N GLU A 140 11.40 3.17 23.63
CA GLU A 140 10.75 4.47 23.41
C GLU A 140 11.00 4.96 21.99
N PRO A 141 9.98 5.47 21.31
CA PRO A 141 10.13 5.95 19.95
C PRO A 141 11.01 7.19 19.88
N TYR A 142 11.75 7.34 18.82
CA TYR A 142 12.51 8.56 18.56
C TYR A 142 11.59 9.78 18.45
N SER A 143 12.01 10.93 18.96
CA SER A 143 11.23 12.17 18.91
C SER A 143 10.89 12.61 17.48
N TRP A 144 11.83 12.42 16.53
CA TRP A 144 11.59 12.71 15.12
C TRP A 144 10.51 11.79 14.51
N ALA A 145 10.46 10.52 14.93
CA ALA A 145 9.47 9.55 14.44
C ALA A 145 8.06 9.90 14.93
N LEU A 146 7.93 10.30 16.20
CA LEU A 146 6.68 10.81 16.76
C LEU A 146 6.22 12.07 16.01
N SER A 147 7.10 13.07 15.87
CA SER A 147 6.81 14.34 15.20
C SER A 147 6.34 14.11 13.76
N PHE A 148 7.01 13.21 13.02
CA PHE A 148 6.62 12.87 11.65
C PHE A 148 5.24 12.20 11.61
N SER A 149 5.02 11.18 12.44
CA SER A 149 3.75 10.45 12.51
C SER A 149 2.58 11.37 12.85
N GLU A 150 2.72 12.23 13.86
CA GLU A 150 1.70 13.22 14.24
C GLU A 150 1.40 14.22 13.12
N THR A 151 2.44 14.59 12.36
CA THR A 151 2.26 15.52 11.24
C THR A 151 1.49 14.86 10.09
N VAL A 152 1.80 13.60 9.75
CA VAL A 152 1.04 12.83 8.76
C VAL A 152 -0.41 12.66 9.22
N GLU A 153 -0.63 12.28 10.48
CA GLU A 153 -1.97 12.08 11.02
C GLU A 153 -2.82 13.36 10.91
N ARG A 154 -2.27 14.51 11.31
CA ARG A 154 -2.96 15.81 11.17
C ARG A 154 -3.28 16.14 9.72
N CYS A 155 -2.38 15.82 8.78
CA CYS A 155 -2.62 16.00 7.35
C CYS A 155 -3.79 15.15 6.87
N LEU A 156 -3.86 13.88 7.28
CA LEU A 156 -4.90 12.95 6.87
C LEU A 156 -6.27 13.27 7.47
N GLN A 157 -6.32 13.90 8.65
CA GLN A 157 -7.55 14.31 9.31
C GLN A 157 -8.09 15.67 8.81
N SER A 158 -7.33 16.38 8.00
CA SER A 158 -7.74 17.68 7.46
C SER A 158 -8.69 17.54 6.28
N ASP A 159 -9.77 18.33 6.24
CA ASP A 159 -10.68 18.43 5.09
C ASP A 159 -9.99 19.00 3.84
N LYS A 160 -8.83 19.63 4.00
CA LYS A 160 -7.99 20.13 2.92
C LYS A 160 -6.73 19.30 2.89
N VAL A 161 -6.41 18.72 1.72
CA VAL A 161 -5.10 18.10 1.54
C VAL A 161 -4.05 19.20 1.62
N PRO A 162 -3.30 19.26 2.70
CA PRO A 162 -2.32 20.31 2.86
C PRO A 162 -1.19 20.10 1.86
N GLU A 163 -0.71 21.17 1.24
CA GLU A 163 0.54 21.12 0.46
C GLU A 163 1.69 20.49 1.25
N ALA A 164 1.65 20.61 2.58
CA ALA A 164 2.56 19.95 3.49
C ALA A 164 2.64 18.43 3.28
N LEU A 165 1.54 17.76 2.90
CA LEU A 165 1.57 16.31 2.63
C LEU A 165 2.47 15.98 1.44
N PHE A 166 2.56 16.84 0.43
CA PHE A 166 3.40 16.61 -0.74
C PHE A 166 4.88 16.88 -0.50
N THR A 167 5.19 17.70 0.48
CA THR A 167 6.56 18.10 0.81
C THR A 167 7.09 17.41 2.06
N ILE A 168 6.26 16.68 2.78
CA ILE A 168 6.62 16.08 4.08
C ILE A 168 7.82 15.14 3.98
N LEU A 169 7.95 14.39 2.89
CA LEU A 169 9.10 13.49 2.67
C LEU A 169 10.41 14.24 2.45
N SER A 170 10.34 15.52 2.08
CA SER A 170 11.51 16.37 1.89
C SER A 170 11.99 17.03 3.20
N THR A 171 11.23 16.92 4.28
CA THR A 171 11.66 17.40 5.60
C THR A 171 12.75 16.51 6.19
N GLN A 172 13.44 16.99 7.21
CA GLN A 172 14.46 16.19 7.90
C GLN A 172 13.85 14.92 8.51
N GLU A 173 12.70 15.04 9.15
CA GLU A 173 11.96 13.91 9.73
C GLU A 173 11.49 12.94 8.63
N GLY A 174 11.02 13.45 7.49
CA GLY A 174 10.62 12.63 6.36
C GLY A 174 11.76 11.81 5.77
N GLN A 175 12.94 12.39 5.64
CA GLN A 175 14.15 11.69 5.20
C GLN A 175 14.61 10.63 6.21
N LEU A 176 14.42 10.88 7.51
CA LEU A 176 14.68 9.89 8.55
C LEU A 176 13.63 8.77 8.55
N ALA A 177 12.36 9.13 8.32
CA ALA A 177 11.25 8.17 8.28
C ALA A 177 11.32 7.22 7.07
N HIS A 178 11.78 7.73 5.93
CA HIS A 178 11.88 6.99 4.67
C HIS A 178 13.27 7.18 4.04
N PRO A 179 14.32 6.58 4.60
CA PRO A 179 15.66 6.65 4.00
C PRO A 179 15.65 5.90 2.67
N THR A 180 16.11 6.57 1.62
CA THR A 180 16.30 6.00 0.27
C THR A 180 17.52 5.08 0.21
#